data_e49dbd7d66ef0305b54306adf4d6caa7
#
_entry.id   e49dbd7d66ef0305b54306adf4d6caa7
#
_cell.length_a   1.000
_cell.length_b   1.000
_cell.length_c   1.000
_cell.angle_alpha   90.00
_cell.angle_beta   90.00
_cell.angle_gamma   90.00
#
_symmetry.space_group_name_H-M   'P 1'
#
loop_
_entity.id
_entity.type
_entity.pdbx_description
1 polymer ?
#
loop_
_entity_poly.entity_id
_entity_poly.type
_entity_poly.pdbx_seq_one_letter_code
_entity_poly.pdbx_strand_id
1 'polypeptide(L)'
;KSNQSTRIRLNSTVVHVRHQGSGAGRSVEVNYVHNGLTHKVRGKACVMACWNTVIPYLVPELPAQQKEALAYGTKGPVVYTSVGIKNWKAFENLGINRIYTPSMHHYRVLLDEAVSLGDLHHAESPNEPIILSLARYPAAPGLPKKEQLIEGRRELLNTSFEFYERSIRDQLGRVLGGGGFDPGRDIFGIAVNRWPHGYSYTYNTLDEPWDWVFTSSDERPCVVGRQPYGQITIANADAAASPHTDAAILEAHRAVEEVMSFI
;
A
#
# COMPACT_ATOMS: atom_id res chain seq x y z
N LYS A 1 25.47 1.57 12.12
CA LYS A 1 26.82 1.29 12.65
C LYS A 1 27.81 1.59 11.53
N SER A 2 28.88 2.34 11.81
CA SER A 2 29.84 2.88 10.80
C SER A 2 30.63 1.81 10.04
N ASN A 3 30.73 0.59 10.56
CA ASN A 3 31.58 -0.49 10.02
C ASN A 3 30.83 -1.54 9.18
N GLN A 4 29.57 -1.29 8.78
CA GLN A 4 28.85 -2.23 7.92
C GLN A 4 28.99 -1.84 6.46
N SER A 5 29.16 -2.84 5.59
CA SER A 5 29.21 -2.66 4.13
C SER A 5 27.86 -2.18 3.57
N THR A 6 26.76 -2.59 4.22
CA THR A 6 25.39 -2.17 3.85
C THR A 6 25.04 -0.83 4.50
N ARG A 7 24.43 0.07 3.74
CA ARG A 7 24.03 1.41 4.18
C ARG A 7 22.57 1.69 3.80
N ILE A 8 21.84 2.34 4.71
CA ILE A 8 20.56 2.97 4.44
C ILE A 8 20.78 4.48 4.41
N ARG A 9 20.35 5.15 3.34
CA ARG A 9 20.36 6.60 3.23
C ARG A 9 18.95 7.13 3.46
N LEU A 10 18.71 7.66 4.65
CA LEU A 10 17.45 8.30 5.00
C LEU A 10 17.36 9.69 4.35
N ASN A 11 16.13 10.22 4.22
CA ASN A 11 15.85 11.54 3.64
C ASN A 11 16.49 11.74 2.26
N SER A 12 16.50 10.67 1.46
CA SER A 12 17.14 10.62 0.14
C SER A 12 16.13 10.16 -0.89
N THR A 13 15.62 11.10 -1.70
CA THR A 13 14.62 10.84 -2.72
C THR A 13 15.29 10.59 -4.06
N VAL A 14 15.17 9.36 -4.60
CA VAL A 14 15.66 9.02 -5.94
C VAL A 14 14.81 9.76 -6.98
N VAL A 15 15.49 10.41 -7.93
CA VAL A 15 14.86 11.21 -9.00
C VAL A 15 15.21 10.72 -10.40
N HIS A 16 16.28 9.94 -10.55
CA HIS A 16 16.67 9.43 -11.87
C HIS A 16 17.61 8.22 -11.73
N VAL A 17 17.43 7.21 -12.57
CA VAL A 17 18.25 6.01 -12.66
C VAL A 17 18.55 5.74 -14.13
N ARG A 18 19.82 5.48 -14.48
CA ARG A 18 20.24 5.23 -15.86
C ARG A 18 21.48 4.37 -15.93
N HIS A 19 21.68 3.71 -17.06
CA HIS A 19 22.94 3.05 -17.33
C HIS A 19 24.06 4.07 -17.66
N GLN A 20 25.28 3.69 -17.33
CA GLN A 20 26.51 4.41 -17.65
C GLN A 20 27.53 3.44 -18.23
N GLY A 21 28.20 3.88 -19.32
CA GLY A 21 29.20 3.06 -20.00
C GLY A 21 28.61 1.98 -20.91
N SER A 22 29.45 1.10 -21.41
CA SER A 22 29.09 0.00 -22.32
C SER A 22 29.90 -1.27 -22.00
N GLY A 23 29.43 -2.44 -22.45
CA GLY A 23 30.11 -3.71 -22.27
C GLY A 23 30.35 -4.06 -20.79
N ALA A 24 31.47 -4.67 -20.46
CA ALA A 24 31.85 -5.12 -19.13
C ALA A 24 32.04 -3.97 -18.12
N GLY A 25 32.21 -2.73 -18.59
CA GLY A 25 32.30 -1.53 -17.74
C GLY A 25 30.94 -0.87 -17.46
N ARG A 26 29.84 -1.45 -17.91
CA ARG A 26 28.49 -0.89 -17.70
C ARG A 26 28.14 -0.87 -16.22
N SER A 27 27.61 0.24 -15.78
CA SER A 27 27.17 0.47 -14.40
C SER A 27 25.83 1.18 -14.37
N VAL A 28 25.19 1.27 -13.22
CA VAL A 28 23.97 2.04 -13.02
C VAL A 28 24.29 3.27 -12.19
N GLU A 29 23.90 4.45 -12.66
CA GLU A 29 23.98 5.71 -11.93
C GLU A 29 22.59 6.04 -11.37
N VAL A 30 22.53 6.27 -10.06
CA VAL A 30 21.32 6.67 -9.33
C VAL A 30 21.52 8.10 -8.84
N ASN A 31 20.66 9.01 -9.28
CA ASN A 31 20.61 10.39 -8.81
C ASN A 31 19.51 10.54 -7.75
N TYR A 32 19.84 11.20 -6.65
CA TYR A 32 18.91 11.42 -5.55
C TYR A 32 19.08 12.80 -4.93
N VAL A 33 18.01 13.32 -4.34
CA VAL A 33 18.01 14.59 -3.60
C VAL A 33 18.10 14.31 -2.11
N HIS A 34 19.05 14.97 -1.44
CA HIS A 34 19.22 14.95 -0.01
C HIS A 34 19.51 16.37 0.49
N ASN A 35 18.74 16.87 1.47
CA ASN A 35 18.84 18.24 1.98
C ASN A 35 18.84 19.33 0.89
N GLY A 36 17.98 19.17 -0.11
CA GLY A 36 17.86 20.13 -1.22
C GLY A 36 18.98 20.08 -2.28
N LEU A 37 20.00 19.23 -2.09
CA LEU A 37 21.10 19.05 -3.03
C LEU A 37 20.97 17.74 -3.79
N THR A 38 21.37 17.77 -5.07
CA THR A 38 21.41 16.56 -5.91
C THR A 38 22.73 15.83 -5.71
N HIS A 39 22.63 14.55 -5.42
CA HIS A 39 23.75 13.63 -5.28
C HIS A 39 23.62 12.50 -6.27
N LYS A 40 24.74 11.81 -6.52
CA LYS A 40 24.77 10.58 -7.33
C LYS A 40 25.56 9.47 -6.66
N VAL A 41 25.16 8.25 -6.96
CA VAL A 41 25.89 7.02 -6.60
C VAL A 41 25.94 6.12 -7.84
N ARG A 42 27.01 5.37 -8.00
CA ARG A 42 27.14 4.33 -9.02
C ARG A 42 27.24 2.97 -8.39
N GLY A 43 26.55 2.01 -8.99
CA GLY A 43 26.57 0.60 -8.63
C GLY A 43 26.76 -0.28 -9.85
N LYS A 44 27.17 -1.54 -9.64
CA LYS A 44 27.21 -2.54 -10.70
C LYS A 44 25.82 -2.88 -11.22
N ALA A 45 24.82 -2.85 -10.30
CA ALA A 45 23.41 -3.11 -10.57
C ALA A 45 22.53 -2.22 -9.71
N CYS A 46 21.23 -2.15 -10.04
CA CYS A 46 20.20 -1.48 -9.27
C CYS A 46 18.94 -2.33 -9.21
N VAL A 47 18.40 -2.53 -8.01
CA VAL A 47 17.07 -3.12 -7.83
C VAL A 47 16.07 -2.00 -7.56
N MET A 48 15.07 -1.85 -8.44
CA MET A 48 13.99 -0.90 -8.29
C MET A 48 12.92 -1.52 -7.36
N ALA A 49 13.00 -1.21 -6.07
CA ALA A 49 12.09 -1.74 -5.04
C ALA A 49 10.98 -0.73 -4.68
N CYS A 50 10.62 0.15 -5.60
CA CYS A 50 9.55 1.13 -5.48
C CYS A 50 8.32 0.72 -6.29
N TRP A 51 7.23 1.47 -6.16
CA TRP A 51 5.99 1.18 -6.92
C TRP A 51 6.23 1.14 -8.42
N ASN A 52 5.68 0.14 -9.09
CA ASN A 52 5.84 -0.04 -10.53
C ASN A 52 5.48 1.23 -11.33
N THR A 53 4.42 1.92 -10.94
CA THR A 53 3.93 3.12 -11.65
C THR A 53 4.88 4.32 -11.60
N VAL A 54 5.86 4.35 -10.69
CA VAL A 54 6.88 5.43 -10.62
C VAL A 54 8.14 5.09 -11.43
N ILE A 55 8.40 3.82 -11.69
CA ILE A 55 9.64 3.37 -12.37
C ILE A 55 9.82 4.00 -13.76
N PRO A 56 8.79 4.11 -14.62
CA PRO A 56 8.94 4.76 -15.93
C PRO A 56 9.42 6.22 -15.87
N TYR A 57 9.14 6.92 -14.79
CA TYR A 57 9.62 8.30 -14.57
C TYR A 57 11.06 8.34 -14.06
N LEU A 58 11.46 7.34 -13.28
CA LEU A 58 12.81 7.23 -12.73
C LEU A 58 13.81 6.66 -13.75
N VAL A 59 13.35 5.77 -14.63
CA VAL A 59 14.15 5.08 -15.66
C VAL A 59 13.56 5.39 -17.04
N PRO A 60 13.78 6.59 -17.60
CA PRO A 60 13.16 7.01 -18.87
C PRO A 60 13.64 6.22 -20.09
N GLU A 61 14.75 5.49 -19.99
CA GLU A 61 15.32 4.67 -21.07
C GLU A 61 14.64 3.29 -21.24
N LEU A 62 13.70 2.91 -20.36
CA LEU A 62 12.95 1.66 -20.50
C LEU A 62 12.19 1.60 -21.85
N PRO A 63 12.05 0.40 -22.45
CA PRO A 63 11.20 0.19 -23.62
C PRO A 63 9.74 0.64 -23.40
N ALA A 64 9.10 1.13 -24.44
CA ALA A 64 7.71 1.64 -24.36
C ALA A 64 6.74 0.57 -23.81
N GLN A 65 6.83 -0.66 -24.31
CA GLN A 65 5.99 -1.77 -23.84
C GLN A 65 6.16 -2.04 -22.33
N GLN A 66 7.40 -2.01 -21.84
CA GLN A 66 7.68 -2.20 -20.40
C GLN A 66 7.13 -1.06 -19.55
N LYS A 67 7.24 0.19 -20.04
CA LYS A 67 6.64 1.36 -19.37
C LYS A 67 5.13 1.26 -19.26
N GLU A 68 4.45 0.85 -20.32
CA GLU A 68 3.01 0.64 -20.34
C GLU A 68 2.60 -0.45 -19.35
N ALA A 69 3.33 -1.57 -19.34
CA ALA A 69 3.10 -2.67 -18.42
C ALA A 69 3.29 -2.25 -16.94
N LEU A 70 4.33 -1.47 -16.63
CA LEU A 70 4.57 -0.93 -15.29
C LEU A 70 3.49 0.08 -14.86
N ALA A 71 2.91 0.81 -15.80
CA ALA A 71 1.85 1.80 -15.54
C ALA A 71 0.45 1.17 -15.41
N TYR A 72 0.28 -0.11 -15.75
CA TYR A 72 -1.03 -0.78 -15.79
C TYR A 72 -1.69 -0.90 -14.41
N GLY A 73 -0.94 -1.33 -13.41
CA GLY A 73 -1.47 -1.63 -12.07
C GLY A 73 -1.77 -0.39 -11.25
N THR A 74 -2.87 0.30 -11.54
CA THR A 74 -3.27 1.48 -10.78
C THR A 74 -3.74 1.10 -9.38
N LYS A 75 -3.07 1.64 -8.35
CA LYS A 75 -3.41 1.40 -6.94
C LYS A 75 -4.64 2.21 -6.51
N GLY A 76 -5.48 1.61 -5.65
CA GLY A 76 -6.64 2.27 -5.08
C GLY A 76 -6.31 3.11 -3.84
N PRO A 77 -7.07 4.16 -3.54
CA PRO A 77 -7.00 4.84 -2.25
C PRO A 77 -7.66 4.01 -1.16
N VAL A 78 -7.08 4.07 0.04
CA VAL A 78 -7.59 3.36 1.24
C VAL A 78 -7.54 4.30 2.43
N VAL A 79 -8.59 4.28 3.24
CA VAL A 79 -8.61 4.91 4.57
C VAL A 79 -8.71 3.81 5.62
N TYR A 80 -7.73 3.73 6.48
CA TYR A 80 -7.78 2.94 7.70
C TYR A 80 -7.87 3.87 8.88
N THR A 81 -8.93 3.73 9.65
CA THR A 81 -9.17 4.54 10.83
C THR A 81 -9.10 3.67 12.08
N SER A 82 -8.30 4.10 13.04
CA SER A 82 -8.24 3.52 14.38
C SER A 82 -9.02 4.42 15.33
N VAL A 83 -9.97 3.84 16.05
CA VAL A 83 -10.77 4.56 17.05
C VAL A 83 -10.55 3.91 18.41
N GLY A 84 -9.93 4.63 19.34
CA GLY A 84 -9.77 4.19 20.72
C GLY A 84 -11.05 4.39 21.51
N ILE A 85 -11.58 3.31 22.07
CA ILE A 85 -12.77 3.32 22.93
C ILE A 85 -12.43 2.82 24.33
N LYS A 86 -13.08 3.41 25.35
CA LYS A 86 -12.78 3.14 26.77
C LYS A 86 -13.20 1.73 27.22
N ASN A 87 -14.14 1.13 26.54
CA ASN A 87 -14.67 -0.21 26.79
C ASN A 87 -15.42 -0.70 25.56
N TRP A 88 -15.63 -2.02 25.44
CA TRP A 88 -16.35 -2.62 24.32
C TRP A 88 -17.65 -3.32 24.73
N LYS A 89 -18.26 -2.90 25.85
CA LYS A 89 -19.54 -3.44 26.38
C LYS A 89 -20.67 -3.39 25.37
N ALA A 90 -20.69 -2.37 24.51
CA ALA A 90 -21.73 -2.26 23.48
C ALA A 90 -21.68 -3.42 22.49
N PHE A 91 -20.50 -3.90 22.14
CA PHE A 91 -20.34 -5.08 21.28
C PHE A 91 -20.79 -6.35 21.99
N GLU A 92 -20.44 -6.52 23.27
CA GLU A 92 -20.89 -7.63 24.09
C GLU A 92 -22.41 -7.62 24.22
N ASN A 93 -23.03 -6.48 24.57
CA ASN A 93 -24.48 -6.34 24.73
C ASN A 93 -25.25 -6.64 23.43
N LEU A 94 -24.65 -6.35 22.26
CA LEU A 94 -25.24 -6.64 20.95
C LEU A 94 -24.90 -8.04 20.43
N GLY A 95 -23.97 -8.76 21.07
CA GLY A 95 -23.51 -10.09 20.63
C GLY A 95 -22.75 -10.07 19.30
N ILE A 96 -22.00 -9.00 19.01
CA ILE A 96 -21.29 -8.78 17.74
C ILE A 96 -19.83 -8.41 17.97
N ASN A 97 -18.97 -8.68 16.97
CA ASN A 97 -17.58 -8.24 16.96
C ASN A 97 -17.18 -7.54 15.64
N ARG A 98 -18.09 -7.60 14.66
CA ARG A 98 -17.85 -7.08 13.30
C ARG A 98 -19.14 -6.52 12.72
N ILE A 99 -19.05 -5.36 12.10
CA ILE A 99 -20.20 -4.67 11.51
C ILE A 99 -19.85 -4.29 10.08
N TYR A 100 -20.72 -4.58 9.12
CA TYR A 100 -20.64 -4.10 7.76
C TYR A 100 -21.75 -3.09 7.49
N THR A 101 -21.37 -1.92 7.00
CA THR A 101 -22.24 -0.76 6.79
C THR A 101 -22.02 -0.19 5.38
N PRO A 102 -22.45 -0.89 4.30
CA PRO A 102 -22.14 -0.50 2.92
C PRO A 102 -22.68 0.87 2.51
N SER A 103 -23.69 1.39 3.20
CA SER A 103 -24.28 2.71 2.94
C SER A 103 -23.71 3.85 3.81
N MET A 104 -22.79 3.55 4.73
CA MET A 104 -22.16 4.55 5.59
C MET A 104 -20.76 4.94 5.09
N HIS A 105 -20.18 5.97 5.70
CA HIS A 105 -18.88 6.48 5.26
C HIS A 105 -17.77 5.41 5.36
N HIS A 106 -17.65 4.72 6.49
CA HIS A 106 -16.82 3.52 6.60
C HIS A 106 -17.69 2.28 6.39
N TYR A 107 -17.31 1.42 5.47
CA TYR A 107 -18.10 0.22 5.15
C TYR A 107 -17.96 -0.90 6.19
N ARG A 108 -16.94 -0.81 7.04
CA ARG A 108 -16.60 -1.86 8.03
C ARG A 108 -16.14 -1.25 9.34
N VAL A 109 -16.63 -1.84 10.44
CA VAL A 109 -16.17 -1.60 11.82
C VAL A 109 -15.85 -2.95 12.44
N LEU A 110 -14.63 -3.11 12.98
CA LEU A 110 -14.17 -4.32 13.64
C LEU A 110 -13.66 -3.98 15.04
N LEU A 111 -13.89 -4.85 16.02
CA LEU A 111 -13.03 -4.92 17.19
C LEU A 111 -11.63 -5.36 16.76
N ASP A 112 -10.61 -4.82 17.38
CA ASP A 112 -9.23 -5.26 17.15
C ASP A 112 -9.06 -6.73 17.50
N GLU A 113 -8.13 -7.41 16.83
CA GLU A 113 -7.92 -8.84 17.03
C GLU A 113 -7.22 -9.10 18.37
N ALA A 114 -7.57 -10.22 19.00
CA ALA A 114 -7.00 -10.65 20.27
C ALA A 114 -5.55 -11.16 20.08
N VAL A 115 -4.60 -10.22 19.92
CA VAL A 115 -3.18 -10.52 19.75
C VAL A 115 -2.38 -9.93 20.88
N SER A 116 -1.63 -10.78 21.59
CA SER A 116 -0.61 -10.35 22.55
C SER A 116 0.77 -10.73 22.02
N LEU A 117 1.66 -9.75 21.88
CA LEU A 117 3.01 -9.94 21.35
C LEU A 117 3.99 -8.96 22.02
N GLY A 118 5.03 -9.48 22.65
CA GLY A 118 5.96 -8.66 23.44
C GLY A 118 5.24 -7.99 24.60
N ASP A 119 5.33 -6.66 24.67
CA ASP A 119 4.67 -5.86 25.72
C ASP A 119 3.23 -5.43 25.33
N LEU A 120 2.74 -5.84 24.15
CA LEU A 120 1.37 -5.60 23.73
C LEU A 120 0.47 -6.69 24.29
N HIS A 121 -0.55 -6.28 25.04
CA HIS A 121 -1.61 -7.14 25.56
C HIS A 121 -2.95 -6.71 24.97
N HIS A 122 -3.73 -7.67 24.48
CA HIS A 122 -5.10 -7.42 24.03
C HIS A 122 -6.06 -7.26 25.24
N ALA A 123 -7.18 -6.58 25.00
CA ALA A 123 -8.23 -6.44 26.00
C ALA A 123 -8.90 -7.81 26.30
N GLU A 124 -8.89 -8.25 27.54
CA GLU A 124 -9.45 -9.53 28.00
C GLU A 124 -10.88 -9.39 28.53
N SER A 125 -11.30 -8.17 28.84
CA SER A 125 -12.61 -7.86 29.46
C SER A 125 -13.32 -6.75 28.71
N PRO A 126 -14.67 -6.83 28.57
CA PRO A 126 -15.48 -5.74 28.01
C PRO A 126 -15.32 -4.38 28.69
N ASN A 127 -14.79 -4.35 29.92
CA ASN A 127 -14.52 -3.12 30.67
C ASN A 127 -13.21 -2.43 30.27
N GLU A 128 -12.36 -3.09 29.49
CA GLU A 128 -11.05 -2.58 29.11
C GLU A 128 -11.10 -1.76 27.81
N PRO A 129 -10.18 -0.78 27.67
CA PRO A 129 -10.03 -0.06 26.41
C PRO A 129 -9.61 -0.99 25.27
N ILE A 130 -10.13 -0.69 24.08
CA ILE A 130 -9.76 -1.41 22.85
C ILE A 130 -9.72 -0.44 21.66
N ILE A 131 -9.09 -0.86 20.59
CA ILE A 131 -9.11 -0.15 19.31
C ILE A 131 -10.19 -0.76 18.41
N LEU A 132 -10.94 0.11 17.73
CA LEU A 132 -11.77 -0.28 16.61
C LEU A 132 -11.03 0.01 15.31
N SER A 133 -11.04 -0.94 14.39
CA SER A 133 -10.53 -0.80 13.03
C SER A 133 -11.68 -0.52 12.07
N LEU A 134 -11.68 0.67 11.45
CA LEU A 134 -12.65 1.07 10.44
C LEU A 134 -11.95 1.16 9.07
N ALA A 135 -12.66 0.80 8.01
CA ALA A 135 -12.10 0.89 6.66
C ALA A 135 -13.07 1.55 5.68
N ARG A 136 -12.48 2.33 4.75
CA ARG A 136 -13.14 2.89 3.57
C ARG A 136 -12.22 2.76 2.36
N TYR A 137 -12.80 2.42 1.22
CA TYR A 137 -12.13 2.42 -0.09
C TYR A 137 -12.84 3.46 -0.97
N PRO A 138 -12.33 4.72 -1.02
CA PRO A 138 -12.92 5.74 -1.87
C PRO A 138 -12.85 5.34 -3.34
N ALA A 139 -13.97 5.42 -4.04
CA ALA A 139 -14.08 5.16 -5.47
C ALA A 139 -15.28 5.93 -6.02
N ALA A 140 -15.32 6.13 -7.34
CA ALA A 140 -16.44 6.73 -8.05
C ALA A 140 -17.12 5.70 -8.96
N PRO A 141 -18.04 4.87 -8.44
CA PRO A 141 -18.71 3.81 -9.21
C PRO A 141 -19.37 4.35 -10.48
N GLY A 142 -19.29 3.57 -11.57
CA GLY A 142 -19.84 3.97 -12.88
C GLY A 142 -18.83 4.60 -13.84
N LEU A 143 -17.65 5.00 -13.36
CA LEU A 143 -16.54 5.42 -14.23
C LEU A 143 -15.69 4.20 -14.63
N PRO A 144 -14.87 4.30 -15.70
CA PRO A 144 -13.83 3.32 -15.98
C PRO A 144 -12.89 3.13 -14.78
N LYS A 145 -12.41 1.92 -14.56
CA LYS A 145 -11.64 1.51 -13.36
C LYS A 145 -10.55 2.49 -12.93
N LYS A 146 -9.70 2.91 -13.86
CA LYS A 146 -8.61 3.85 -13.55
C LYS A 146 -9.13 5.20 -13.07
N GLU A 147 -10.17 5.71 -13.69
CA GLU A 147 -10.81 6.97 -13.34
C GLU A 147 -11.53 6.90 -11.99
N GLN A 148 -12.20 5.78 -11.68
CA GLN A 148 -12.77 5.55 -10.35
C GLN A 148 -11.74 5.74 -9.25
N LEU A 149 -10.53 5.15 -9.41
CA LEU A 149 -9.47 5.21 -8.42
C LEU A 149 -8.83 6.61 -8.32
N ILE A 150 -8.74 7.33 -9.45
CA ILE A 150 -8.27 8.73 -9.48
C ILE A 150 -9.25 9.64 -8.71
N GLU A 151 -10.55 9.52 -8.97
CA GLU A 151 -11.57 10.31 -8.26
C GLU A 151 -11.64 9.93 -6.77
N GLY A 152 -11.56 8.65 -6.43
CA GLY A 152 -11.48 8.22 -5.06
C GLY A 152 -10.25 8.80 -4.33
N ARG A 153 -9.11 8.93 -5.01
CA ARG A 153 -7.92 9.59 -4.48
C ARG A 153 -8.13 11.09 -4.25
N ARG A 154 -8.84 11.77 -5.16
CA ARG A 154 -9.21 13.18 -4.97
C ARG A 154 -10.13 13.37 -3.77
N GLU A 155 -11.14 12.50 -3.62
CA GLU A 155 -11.99 12.47 -2.42
C GLU A 155 -11.15 12.33 -1.15
N LEU A 156 -10.29 11.29 -1.10
CA LEU A 156 -9.43 11.02 0.06
C LEU A 156 -8.55 12.22 0.45
N LEU A 157 -7.96 12.90 -0.53
CA LEU A 157 -7.06 14.04 -0.27
C LEU A 157 -7.81 15.31 0.14
N ASN A 158 -9.03 15.50 -0.37
CA ASN A 158 -9.86 16.69 -0.11
C ASN A 158 -10.73 16.55 1.14
N THR A 159 -10.87 15.35 1.72
CA THR A 159 -11.68 15.13 2.92
C THR A 159 -10.91 15.58 4.16
N SER A 160 -11.50 16.50 4.94
CA SER A 160 -10.88 17.03 6.16
C SER A 160 -10.99 16.04 7.33
N PHE A 161 -10.13 16.24 8.35
CA PHE A 161 -10.19 15.42 9.56
C PHE A 161 -11.50 15.63 10.32
N GLU A 162 -12.03 16.84 10.36
CA GLU A 162 -13.29 17.18 11.04
C GLU A 162 -14.48 16.44 10.39
N PHE A 163 -14.44 16.22 9.08
CA PHE A 163 -15.45 15.42 8.40
C PHE A 163 -15.35 13.95 8.84
N TYR A 164 -14.14 13.38 8.86
CA TYR A 164 -13.93 12.01 9.34
C TYR A 164 -14.39 11.85 10.78
N GLU A 165 -14.00 12.74 11.67
CA GLU A 165 -14.38 12.68 13.08
C GLU A 165 -15.91 12.69 13.28
N ARG A 166 -16.61 13.63 12.64
CA ARG A 166 -18.08 13.69 12.71
C ARG A 166 -18.73 12.43 12.15
N SER A 167 -18.27 11.96 10.98
CA SER A 167 -18.81 10.74 10.37
C SER A 167 -18.59 9.51 11.22
N ILE A 168 -17.43 9.37 11.87
CA ILE A 168 -17.10 8.26 12.76
C ILE A 168 -18.01 8.29 13.99
N ARG A 169 -18.16 9.45 14.64
CA ARG A 169 -19.02 9.60 15.83
C ARG A 169 -20.48 9.31 15.50
N ASP A 170 -21.01 9.84 14.41
CA ASP A 170 -22.36 9.56 13.93
C ASP A 170 -22.53 8.04 13.64
N GLN A 171 -21.64 7.48 12.85
CA GLN A 171 -21.71 6.07 12.48
C GLN A 171 -21.67 5.15 13.69
N LEU A 172 -20.70 5.31 14.59
CA LEU A 172 -20.57 4.47 15.78
C LEU A 172 -21.74 4.66 16.74
N GLY A 173 -22.24 5.89 16.92
CA GLY A 173 -23.45 6.15 17.70
C GLY A 173 -24.67 5.41 17.16
N ARG A 174 -24.85 5.38 15.83
CA ARG A 174 -25.98 4.69 15.18
C ARG A 174 -25.87 3.16 15.25
N VAL A 175 -24.68 2.60 15.05
CA VAL A 175 -24.52 1.13 14.97
C VAL A 175 -24.32 0.48 16.33
N LEU A 176 -23.83 1.20 17.34
CA LEU A 176 -23.55 0.67 18.67
C LEU A 176 -24.44 1.26 19.78
N GLY A 177 -25.21 2.30 19.47
CA GLY A 177 -26.07 2.99 20.46
C GLY A 177 -27.08 2.06 21.14
N GLY A 178 -27.64 1.08 20.39
CA GLY A 178 -28.52 0.04 20.96
C GLY A 178 -27.84 -0.84 22.02
N GLY A 179 -26.49 -0.93 22.00
CA GLY A 179 -25.68 -1.60 23.01
C GLY A 179 -25.24 -0.68 24.17
N GLY A 180 -25.66 0.59 24.16
CA GLY A 180 -25.34 1.57 25.23
C GLY A 180 -24.09 2.42 24.92
N PHE A 181 -23.56 2.41 23.70
CA PHE A 181 -22.42 3.22 23.30
C PHE A 181 -22.80 4.70 23.15
N ASP A 182 -21.98 5.57 23.70
CA ASP A 182 -22.06 7.02 23.55
C ASP A 182 -20.74 7.56 22.96
N PRO A 183 -20.74 8.11 21.73
CA PRO A 183 -19.51 8.58 21.08
C PRO A 183 -18.80 9.71 21.84
N GLY A 184 -19.54 10.54 22.60
CA GLY A 184 -18.95 11.62 23.39
C GLY A 184 -18.24 11.13 24.64
N ARG A 185 -18.81 10.09 25.28
CA ARG A 185 -18.29 9.49 26.51
C ARG A 185 -17.19 8.45 26.22
N ASP A 186 -17.41 7.60 25.22
CA ASP A 186 -16.67 6.34 25.07
C ASP A 186 -15.47 6.44 24.14
N ILE A 187 -15.44 7.38 23.17
CA ILE A 187 -14.29 7.60 22.29
C ILE A 187 -13.25 8.48 22.99
N PHE A 188 -12.01 7.99 23.12
CA PHE A 188 -10.90 8.77 23.66
C PHE A 188 -9.86 9.18 22.62
N GLY A 189 -9.85 8.58 21.41
CA GLY A 189 -8.92 8.93 20.35
C GLY A 189 -9.36 8.44 18.97
N ILE A 190 -8.98 9.21 17.95
CA ILE A 190 -9.24 8.88 16.54
C ILE A 190 -7.95 9.16 15.75
N ALA A 191 -7.51 8.18 14.97
CA ALA A 191 -6.41 8.32 14.03
C ALA A 191 -6.89 7.88 12.63
N VAL A 192 -6.79 8.79 11.65
CA VAL A 192 -7.21 8.55 10.28
C VAL A 192 -5.98 8.40 9.38
N ASN A 193 -5.70 7.18 8.95
CA ASN A 193 -4.58 6.87 8.06
C ASN A 193 -5.09 6.87 6.61
N ARG A 194 -4.61 7.84 5.84
CA ARG A 194 -5.00 8.05 4.44
C ARG A 194 -3.91 7.55 3.52
N TRP A 195 -4.19 6.48 2.76
CA TRP A 195 -3.26 5.87 1.82
C TRP A 195 -3.74 6.14 0.40
N PRO A 196 -3.17 7.12 -0.32
CA PRO A 196 -3.62 7.46 -1.68
C PRO A 196 -3.26 6.37 -2.71
N HIS A 197 -2.29 5.52 -2.40
CA HIS A 197 -1.84 4.38 -3.19
C HIS A 197 -1.76 3.16 -2.28
N GLY A 198 -2.91 2.54 -2.02
CA GLY A 198 -3.07 1.42 -1.09
C GLY A 198 -2.36 0.14 -1.55
N TYR A 199 -3.09 -0.92 -1.78
CA TYR A 199 -2.50 -2.21 -2.11
C TYR A 199 -1.97 -2.29 -3.54
N SER A 200 -1.06 -3.25 -3.78
CA SER A 200 -0.70 -3.68 -5.12
C SER A 200 -1.92 -4.14 -5.88
N TYR A 201 -1.97 -3.80 -7.17
CA TYR A 201 -3.06 -4.20 -8.03
C TYR A 201 -3.10 -5.73 -8.14
N THR A 202 -4.28 -6.30 -7.98
CA THR A 202 -4.54 -7.73 -8.22
C THR A 202 -5.51 -7.85 -9.38
N TYR A 203 -5.22 -8.73 -10.32
CA TYR A 203 -6.10 -9.00 -11.46
C TYR A 203 -7.43 -9.60 -11.00
N ASN A 204 -8.49 -9.24 -11.72
CA ASN A 204 -9.83 -9.76 -11.46
C ASN A 204 -10.58 -10.01 -12.76
N THR A 205 -11.56 -10.90 -12.74
CA THR A 205 -12.30 -11.36 -13.95
C THR A 205 -13.32 -10.36 -14.46
N LEU A 206 -13.53 -9.21 -13.80
CA LEU A 206 -14.42 -8.15 -14.29
C LEU A 206 -13.71 -7.26 -15.31
N ASP A 207 -12.39 -7.08 -15.12
CA ASP A 207 -11.61 -6.08 -15.87
C ASP A 207 -10.54 -6.70 -16.75
N GLU A 208 -10.07 -7.93 -16.44
CA GLU A 208 -8.95 -8.56 -17.14
C GLU A 208 -9.32 -9.91 -17.75
N PRO A 209 -8.51 -10.38 -18.72
CA PRO A 209 -8.64 -11.71 -19.29
C PRO A 209 -8.58 -12.80 -18.20
N TRP A 210 -9.37 -13.84 -18.37
CA TRP A 210 -9.45 -14.95 -17.43
C TRP A 210 -8.08 -15.59 -17.15
N ASP A 211 -7.24 -15.70 -18.18
CA ASP A 211 -5.88 -16.26 -18.10
C ASP A 211 -4.97 -15.46 -17.15
N TRP A 212 -5.17 -14.15 -17.04
CA TRP A 212 -4.37 -13.33 -16.14
C TRP A 212 -4.69 -13.57 -14.67
N VAL A 213 -5.90 -14.04 -14.39
CA VAL A 213 -6.37 -14.29 -13.02
C VAL A 213 -6.01 -15.69 -12.55
N PHE A 214 -6.19 -16.70 -13.41
CA PHE A 214 -6.13 -18.12 -13.02
C PHE A 214 -4.93 -18.88 -13.57
N THR A 215 -4.12 -18.28 -14.42
CA THR A 215 -2.92 -18.90 -14.98
C THR A 215 -1.66 -18.08 -14.72
N SER A 216 -0.51 -18.63 -15.11
CA SER A 216 0.78 -17.91 -15.05
C SER A 216 1.17 -17.28 -16.38
N SER A 217 0.21 -16.73 -17.14
CA SER A 217 0.45 -16.12 -18.45
C SER A 217 1.59 -15.10 -18.42
N ASP A 218 2.53 -15.21 -19.35
CA ASP A 218 3.67 -14.29 -19.50
C ASP A 218 3.25 -12.93 -20.10
N GLU A 219 2.03 -12.82 -20.63
CA GLU A 219 1.46 -11.60 -21.18
C GLU A 219 0.95 -10.63 -20.09
N ARG A 220 0.86 -11.11 -18.84
CA ARG A 220 0.43 -10.26 -17.73
C ARG A 220 1.31 -9.03 -17.58
N PRO A 221 0.74 -7.84 -17.43
CA PRO A 221 1.52 -6.60 -17.26
C PRO A 221 2.56 -6.68 -16.12
N CYS A 222 2.28 -7.37 -15.03
CA CYS A 222 3.27 -7.55 -13.95
C CYS A 222 4.48 -8.37 -14.42
N VAL A 223 4.30 -9.36 -15.29
CA VAL A 223 5.40 -10.18 -15.83
C VAL A 223 6.20 -9.41 -16.87
N VAL A 224 5.54 -8.73 -17.81
CA VAL A 224 6.20 -7.87 -18.81
C VAL A 224 6.94 -6.71 -18.14
N GLY A 225 6.31 -6.08 -17.14
CA GLY A 225 6.87 -4.92 -16.45
C GLY A 225 8.10 -5.25 -15.61
N ARG A 226 8.15 -6.42 -14.96
CA ARG A 226 9.23 -6.82 -14.06
C ARG A 226 10.49 -7.37 -14.76
N GLN A 227 10.47 -7.50 -16.10
CA GLN A 227 11.65 -8.00 -16.83
C GLN A 227 12.89 -7.14 -16.55
N PRO A 228 14.07 -7.74 -16.39
CA PRO A 228 15.30 -6.96 -16.21
C PRO A 228 15.60 -6.11 -17.43
N TYR A 229 16.11 -4.90 -17.19
CA TYR A 229 16.58 -4.00 -18.24
C TYR A 229 18.07 -3.73 -18.02
N GLY A 230 18.91 -4.47 -18.70
CA GLY A 230 20.36 -4.46 -18.47
C GLY A 230 20.70 -4.79 -17.01
N GLN A 231 21.37 -3.88 -16.30
CA GLN A 231 21.72 -4.05 -14.87
C GLN A 231 20.65 -3.50 -13.90
N ILE A 232 19.45 -3.21 -14.38
CA ILE A 232 18.32 -2.76 -13.57
C ILE A 232 17.30 -3.88 -13.48
N THR A 233 16.98 -4.30 -12.26
CA THR A 233 15.93 -5.28 -11.96
C THR A 233 14.83 -4.64 -11.11
N ILE A 234 13.66 -5.26 -11.01
CA ILE A 234 12.47 -4.71 -10.35
C ILE A 234 11.95 -5.71 -9.33
N ALA A 235 11.80 -5.29 -8.06
CA ALA A 235 11.33 -6.14 -6.97
C ALA A 235 10.38 -5.40 -6.04
N ASN A 236 9.14 -5.79 -6.03
CA ASN A 236 8.11 -5.28 -5.12
C ASN A 236 6.83 -6.14 -5.26
N ALA A 237 5.82 -5.88 -4.45
CA ALA A 237 4.53 -6.58 -4.51
C ALA A 237 3.77 -6.32 -5.84
N ASP A 238 3.97 -5.15 -6.49
CA ASP A 238 3.35 -4.87 -7.79
C ASP A 238 3.89 -5.80 -8.89
N ALA A 239 5.17 -6.20 -8.79
CA ALA A 239 5.80 -7.13 -9.73
C ALA A 239 5.19 -8.52 -9.69
N ALA A 240 4.51 -8.90 -8.61
CA ALA A 240 3.73 -10.11 -8.47
C ALA A 240 2.23 -9.91 -8.75
N ALA A 241 1.76 -8.67 -8.90
CA ALA A 241 0.34 -8.30 -8.86
C ALA A 241 -0.39 -8.89 -7.64
N SER A 242 0.28 -8.89 -6.48
CA SER A 242 -0.21 -9.48 -5.24
C SER A 242 0.16 -8.61 -4.03
N PRO A 243 -0.81 -8.19 -3.18
CA PRO A 243 -0.58 -7.30 -2.05
C PRO A 243 -0.06 -8.02 -0.79
N HIS A 244 0.59 -9.16 -0.95
CA HIS A 244 1.06 -9.99 0.15
C HIS A 244 2.57 -9.88 0.36
N THR A 245 3.02 -10.02 1.60
CA THR A 245 4.44 -9.92 1.99
C THR A 245 5.28 -11.04 1.39
N ASP A 246 4.77 -12.26 1.37
CA ASP A 246 5.41 -13.43 0.76
C ASP A 246 5.66 -13.22 -0.74
N ALA A 247 4.68 -12.68 -1.46
CA ALA A 247 4.83 -12.31 -2.86
C ALA A 247 5.96 -11.28 -3.08
N ALA A 248 6.04 -10.26 -2.22
CA ALA A 248 7.12 -9.28 -2.28
C ALA A 248 8.50 -9.91 -2.01
N ILE A 249 8.59 -10.88 -1.08
CA ILE A 249 9.82 -11.63 -0.77
C ILE A 249 10.25 -12.49 -1.96
N LEU A 250 9.31 -13.20 -2.59
CA LEU A 250 9.60 -14.01 -3.78
C LEU A 250 10.12 -13.15 -4.94
N GLU A 251 9.50 -11.99 -5.17
CA GLU A 251 9.98 -11.05 -6.18
C GLU A 251 11.37 -10.46 -5.86
N ALA A 252 11.69 -10.27 -4.57
CA ALA A 252 13.02 -9.85 -4.16
C ALA A 252 14.08 -10.95 -4.43
N HIS A 253 13.77 -12.22 -4.17
CA HIS A 253 14.63 -13.35 -4.52
C HIS A 253 14.90 -13.41 -6.01
N ARG A 254 13.85 -13.36 -6.85
CA ARG A 254 13.98 -13.34 -8.30
C ARG A 254 14.90 -12.21 -8.77
N ALA A 255 14.67 -10.99 -8.30
CA ALA A 255 15.45 -9.84 -8.71
C ALA A 255 16.93 -9.93 -8.29
N VAL A 256 17.23 -10.55 -7.14
CA VAL A 256 18.61 -10.81 -6.71
C VAL A 256 19.27 -11.87 -7.60
N GLU A 257 18.57 -12.97 -7.94
CA GLU A 257 19.09 -13.98 -8.88
C GLU A 257 19.41 -13.37 -10.25
N GLU A 258 18.54 -12.50 -10.76
CA GLU A 258 18.78 -11.74 -11.99
C GLU A 258 20.05 -10.88 -11.86
N VAL A 259 20.20 -10.13 -10.77
CA VAL A 259 21.41 -9.32 -10.50
C VAL A 259 22.67 -10.20 -10.49
N MET A 260 22.61 -11.35 -9.79
CA MET A 260 23.76 -12.26 -9.67
C MET A 260 24.18 -12.88 -11.01
N SER A 261 23.28 -12.92 -12.00
CA SER A 261 23.59 -13.47 -13.33
C SER A 261 24.45 -12.53 -14.19
N PHE A 262 24.59 -11.25 -13.84
CA PHE A 262 25.31 -10.27 -14.66
C PHE A 262 26.33 -9.40 -13.86
N ILE A 263 26.61 -9.70 -12.61
CA ILE A 263 27.70 -9.08 -11.83
C ILE A 263 28.81 -10.06 -11.50
#